data_c67f9840c03c4c5407cea13180feb57f
#
_entry.id   c67f9840c03c4c5407cea13180feb57f
#
_cell.length_a   1.000
_cell.length_b   1.000
_cell.length_c   1.000
_cell.angle_alpha   90.00
_cell.angle_beta   90.00
_cell.angle_gamma   90.00
#
_symmetry.space_group_name_H-M   'P 1'
#
loop_
_entity.id
_entity.type
_entity.pdbx_description
1 polymer ?
#
loop_
_entity_poly.entity_id
_entity_poly.type
_entity_poly.pdbx_seq_one_letter_code
_entity_poly.pdbx_strand_id
1 'polypeptide(L)'
;VLGSTGQDGSYMCELLLKKNYKVYALVRKSATGNTKNIDHLINNKKVLDKNFFLVKGDLNDHNSIRNIISSIKPNEIYNFADQDHVGWSFAIPSYSLMTTSHSLINILESIKSTNKNIKYFHPLSSNMFGKTKSKLQDENTSFNPQSVYAISKVTCYHLSNLYRDVYGLKIYNTIYSNHESPRRSEEYVTKKIVKHVSEIFYKKRLKLELGDISAKIDWGYAKE
;
A
#
# COMPACT_ATOMS: atom_id res chain seq x y z
N VAL A 1 2.41 -9.76 5.19
CA VAL A 1 2.46 -8.39 4.66
C VAL A 1 2.40 -8.44 3.15
N LEU A 2 1.35 -7.87 2.55
CA LEU A 2 1.20 -7.67 1.12
C LEU A 2 1.83 -6.32 0.77
N GLY A 3 2.55 -6.22 -0.37
CA GLY A 3 3.32 -5.02 -0.72
C GLY A 3 4.58 -4.81 0.13
N SER A 4 5.14 -5.88 0.64
CA SER A 4 6.31 -5.88 1.54
C SER A 4 7.55 -5.20 0.96
N THR A 5 7.66 -5.10 -0.36
CA THR A 5 8.79 -4.46 -1.06
C THR A 5 8.61 -2.96 -1.29
N GLY A 6 7.39 -2.44 -1.05
CA GLY A 6 7.08 -1.01 -1.11
C GLY A 6 7.62 -0.23 0.08
N GLN A 7 7.36 1.09 0.09
CA GLN A 7 7.74 1.96 1.21
C GLN A 7 7.15 1.44 2.52
N ASP A 8 5.84 1.44 2.65
CA ASP A 8 5.13 1.17 3.91
C ASP A 8 5.23 -0.29 4.32
N GLY A 9 5.05 -1.22 3.37
CA GLY A 9 5.16 -2.65 3.64
C GLY A 9 6.53 -3.06 4.15
N SER A 10 7.60 -2.41 3.69
CA SER A 10 8.95 -2.69 4.18
C SER A 10 9.20 -2.20 5.62
N TYR A 11 8.68 -1.01 5.99
CA TYR A 11 8.71 -0.54 7.38
C TYR A 11 7.83 -1.39 8.28
N MET A 12 6.65 -1.81 7.79
CA MET A 12 5.78 -2.72 8.54
C MET A 12 6.46 -4.07 8.81
N CYS A 13 7.19 -4.64 7.84
CA CYS A 13 7.98 -5.85 8.07
C CYS A 13 9.00 -5.67 9.21
N GLU A 14 9.72 -4.56 9.21
CA GLU A 14 10.68 -4.24 10.29
C GLU A 14 10.00 -4.08 11.65
N LEU A 15 8.86 -3.36 11.69
CA LEU A 15 8.11 -3.14 12.93
C LEU A 15 7.60 -4.46 13.51
N LEU A 16 7.03 -5.32 12.68
CA LEU A 16 6.51 -6.62 13.11
C LEU A 16 7.63 -7.55 13.61
N LEU A 17 8.79 -7.55 12.94
CA LEU A 17 9.95 -8.31 13.39
C LEU A 17 10.47 -7.81 14.75
N LYS A 18 10.50 -6.49 14.98
CA LYS A 18 10.84 -5.91 16.31
C LYS A 18 9.86 -6.32 17.40
N LYS A 19 8.61 -6.58 17.03
CA LYS A 19 7.55 -7.07 17.93
C LYS A 19 7.51 -8.61 18.05
N ASN A 20 8.54 -9.30 17.54
CA ASN A 20 8.68 -10.76 17.58
C ASN A 20 7.60 -11.54 16.78
N TYR A 21 7.00 -10.94 15.77
CA TYR A 21 6.10 -11.64 14.85
C TYR A 21 6.90 -12.56 13.91
N LYS A 22 6.24 -13.64 13.46
CA LYS A 22 6.63 -14.34 12.23
C LYS A 22 6.02 -13.60 11.05
N VAL A 23 6.85 -13.03 10.19
CA VAL A 23 6.45 -12.17 9.08
C VAL A 23 6.56 -12.92 7.76
N TYR A 24 5.46 -13.08 7.07
CA TYR A 24 5.38 -13.60 5.71
C TYR A 24 5.24 -12.42 4.74
N ALA A 25 6.30 -12.15 3.99
CA ALA A 25 6.41 -11.03 3.09
C ALA A 25 6.04 -11.47 1.66
N LEU A 26 4.89 -11.00 1.15
CA LEU A 26 4.49 -11.28 -0.22
C LEU A 26 5.37 -10.49 -1.20
N VAL A 27 5.99 -11.20 -2.12
CA VAL A 27 6.85 -10.64 -3.18
C VAL A 27 6.32 -11.06 -4.53
N ARG A 28 6.01 -10.08 -5.39
CA ARG A 28 5.65 -10.31 -6.78
C ARG A 28 6.91 -10.52 -7.62
N LYS A 29 6.83 -11.41 -8.64
CA LYS A 29 7.91 -11.56 -9.60
C LYS A 29 8.17 -10.24 -10.35
N SER A 30 9.43 -9.87 -10.46
CA SER A 30 9.91 -8.74 -11.26
C SER A 30 11.11 -9.18 -12.10
N ALA A 31 11.20 -8.69 -13.33
CA ALA A 31 12.33 -9.00 -14.21
C ALA A 31 13.63 -8.35 -13.74
N THR A 32 13.54 -7.17 -13.12
CA THR A 32 14.68 -6.35 -12.66
C THR A 32 14.92 -6.44 -11.16
N GLY A 33 14.12 -7.23 -10.45
CA GLY A 33 14.10 -7.24 -8.99
C GLY A 33 13.29 -6.07 -8.41
N ASN A 34 12.77 -6.26 -7.21
CA ASN A 34 11.98 -5.25 -6.50
C ASN A 34 12.13 -5.36 -4.96
N THR A 35 13.21 -5.95 -4.50
CA THR A 35 13.42 -6.25 -3.07
C THR A 35 14.27 -5.22 -2.33
N LYS A 36 14.77 -4.20 -2.99
CA LYS A 36 15.71 -3.19 -2.45
C LYS A 36 15.36 -2.71 -1.03
N ASN A 37 14.08 -2.45 -0.75
CA ASN A 37 13.66 -1.94 0.56
C ASN A 37 13.68 -3.00 1.67
N ILE A 38 13.80 -4.30 1.32
CA ILE A 38 13.86 -5.42 2.27
C ILE A 38 15.13 -6.27 2.13
N ASP A 39 16.09 -5.88 1.27
CA ASP A 39 17.35 -6.62 1.06
C ASP A 39 18.13 -6.84 2.36
N HIS A 40 18.11 -5.85 3.25
CA HIS A 40 18.72 -5.98 4.58
C HIS A 40 18.08 -7.06 5.48
N LEU A 41 16.79 -7.37 5.27
CA LEU A 41 16.10 -8.48 5.94
C LEU A 41 16.40 -9.81 5.26
N ILE A 42 16.44 -9.83 3.92
CA ILE A 42 16.75 -11.01 3.13
C ILE A 42 18.19 -11.48 3.37
N ASN A 43 19.11 -10.55 3.49
CA ASN A 43 20.54 -10.85 3.73
C ASN A 43 20.86 -11.13 5.20
N ASN A 44 19.89 -10.99 6.11
CA ASN A 44 20.08 -11.23 7.52
C ASN A 44 19.77 -12.69 7.91
N LYS A 45 20.79 -13.53 7.95
CA LYS A 45 20.68 -14.96 8.35
C LYS A 45 20.10 -15.20 9.75
N LYS A 46 19.99 -14.16 10.60
CA LYS A 46 19.38 -14.29 11.93
C LYS A 46 17.85 -14.26 11.88
N VAL A 47 17.27 -13.68 10.84
CA VAL A 47 15.81 -13.53 10.71
C VAL A 47 15.24 -14.27 9.49
N LEU A 48 15.98 -14.36 8.37
CA LEU A 48 15.52 -15.06 7.17
C LEU A 48 15.27 -16.55 7.50
N ASP A 49 14.15 -17.08 7.04
CA ASP A 49 13.64 -18.45 7.25
C ASP A 49 13.48 -18.87 8.73
N LYS A 50 13.56 -17.90 9.64
CA LYS A 50 13.27 -18.10 11.07
C LYS A 50 12.03 -17.32 11.49
N ASN A 51 12.06 -15.99 11.31
CA ASN A 51 10.96 -15.09 11.62
C ASN A 51 10.53 -14.25 10.41
N PHE A 52 11.29 -14.25 9.32
CA PHE A 52 10.99 -13.55 8.07
C PHE A 52 11.01 -14.53 6.89
N PHE A 53 9.87 -14.66 6.23
CA PHE A 53 9.67 -15.63 5.15
C PHE A 53 9.22 -14.91 3.89
N LEU A 54 9.89 -15.19 2.77
CA LEU A 54 9.47 -14.68 1.46
C LEU A 54 8.40 -15.61 0.87
N VAL A 55 7.28 -15.02 0.45
CA VAL A 55 6.17 -15.73 -0.20
C VAL A 55 5.96 -15.14 -1.59
N LYS A 56 5.96 -16.00 -2.61
CA LYS A 56 5.71 -15.59 -3.98
C LYS A 56 4.22 -15.58 -4.28
N GLY A 57 3.71 -14.49 -4.85
CA GLY A 57 2.32 -14.35 -5.26
C GLY A 57 2.04 -13.01 -5.92
N ASP A 58 0.85 -12.85 -6.46
CA ASP A 58 0.37 -11.62 -7.08
C ASP A 58 -1.07 -11.35 -6.63
N LEU A 59 -1.40 -10.09 -6.31
CA LEU A 59 -2.76 -9.72 -5.88
C LEU A 59 -3.81 -9.97 -6.96
N ASN A 60 -3.43 -9.91 -8.23
CA ASN A 60 -4.32 -10.16 -9.36
C ASN A 60 -4.53 -11.66 -9.63
N ASP A 61 -3.76 -12.53 -8.97
CA ASP A 61 -3.97 -13.99 -9.01
C ASP A 61 -4.72 -14.43 -7.75
N HIS A 62 -6.04 -14.56 -7.89
CA HIS A 62 -6.94 -14.98 -6.82
C HIS A 62 -6.52 -16.33 -6.20
N ASN A 63 -6.13 -17.29 -7.04
CA ASN A 63 -5.74 -18.62 -6.55
C ASN A 63 -4.47 -18.57 -5.70
N SER A 64 -3.48 -17.77 -6.11
CA SER A 64 -2.26 -17.63 -5.33
C SER A 64 -2.55 -17.00 -3.95
N ILE A 65 -3.36 -15.96 -3.89
CA ILE A 65 -3.74 -15.30 -2.62
C ILE A 65 -4.54 -16.25 -1.72
N ARG A 66 -5.52 -16.95 -2.28
CA ARG A 66 -6.31 -17.94 -1.53
C ARG A 66 -5.43 -19.06 -0.96
N ASN A 67 -4.53 -19.63 -1.76
CA ASN A 67 -3.62 -20.68 -1.32
C ASN A 67 -2.66 -20.19 -0.22
N ILE A 68 -2.12 -18.98 -0.35
CA ILE A 68 -1.24 -18.38 0.64
C ILE A 68 -1.99 -18.19 1.97
N ILE A 69 -3.17 -17.59 1.97
CA ILE A 69 -3.95 -17.34 3.19
C ILE A 69 -4.36 -18.66 3.84
N SER A 70 -4.81 -19.65 3.06
CA SER A 70 -5.26 -20.95 3.59
C SER A 70 -4.11 -21.82 4.13
N SER A 71 -2.92 -21.74 3.54
CA SER A 71 -1.76 -22.52 3.99
C SER A 71 -1.06 -21.88 5.19
N ILE A 72 -0.88 -20.56 5.20
CA ILE A 72 -0.22 -19.84 6.29
C ILE A 72 -1.15 -19.67 7.50
N LYS A 73 -2.47 -19.48 7.27
CA LYS A 73 -3.47 -19.15 8.29
C LYS A 73 -3.00 -18.01 9.21
N PRO A 74 -2.68 -16.83 8.67
CA PRO A 74 -2.10 -15.74 9.43
C PRO A 74 -3.08 -15.25 10.50
N ASN A 75 -2.57 -14.68 11.59
CA ASN A 75 -3.39 -13.98 12.59
C ASN A 75 -3.78 -12.58 12.09
N GLU A 76 -2.89 -11.94 11.34
CA GLU A 76 -3.04 -10.57 10.86
C GLU A 76 -2.53 -10.46 9.42
N ILE A 77 -3.23 -9.69 8.60
CA ILE A 77 -2.82 -9.34 7.23
C ILE A 77 -2.76 -7.83 7.10
N TYR A 78 -1.63 -7.32 6.67
CA TYR A 78 -1.39 -5.91 6.37
C TYR A 78 -1.23 -5.76 4.86
N ASN A 79 -2.14 -5.01 4.21
CA ASN A 79 -2.12 -4.84 2.76
C ASN A 79 -1.65 -3.45 2.36
N PHE A 80 -0.41 -3.36 1.88
CA PHE A 80 0.18 -2.16 1.26
C PHE A 80 0.45 -2.36 -0.24
N ALA A 81 -0.20 -3.36 -0.85
CA ALA A 81 -0.02 -3.66 -2.26
C ALA A 81 -1.20 -3.13 -3.06
N ASP A 82 -1.00 -1.99 -3.65
CA ASP A 82 -1.96 -1.31 -4.50
C ASP A 82 -1.28 -0.77 -5.77
N GLN A 83 -2.09 -0.30 -6.72
CA GLN A 83 -1.66 0.67 -7.70
C GLN A 83 -1.92 2.06 -7.10
N ASP A 84 -0.95 2.65 -6.42
CA ASP A 84 -1.09 3.85 -5.58
C ASP A 84 -0.76 5.17 -6.29
N HIS A 85 -0.34 5.14 -7.56
CA HIS A 85 0.03 6.34 -8.30
C HIS A 85 -1.18 6.95 -9.01
N VAL A 86 -1.63 8.13 -8.54
CA VAL A 86 -2.82 8.84 -9.07
C VAL A 86 -2.70 9.10 -10.57
N GLY A 87 -1.56 9.60 -11.06
CA GLY A 87 -1.35 9.89 -12.50
C GLY A 87 -1.48 8.64 -13.36
N TRP A 88 -0.93 7.52 -12.94
CA TRP A 88 -1.04 6.25 -13.66
C TRP A 88 -2.47 5.74 -13.73
N SER A 89 -3.31 6.02 -12.73
CA SER A 89 -4.70 5.58 -12.75
C SER A 89 -5.52 6.18 -13.91
N PHE A 90 -5.07 7.28 -14.50
CA PHE A 90 -5.67 7.81 -15.75
C PHE A 90 -5.18 7.07 -16.99
N ALA A 91 -3.91 6.64 -17.02
CA ALA A 91 -3.32 5.94 -18.15
C ALA A 91 -3.71 4.45 -18.21
N ILE A 92 -3.86 3.82 -17.05
CA ILE A 92 -4.16 2.38 -16.92
C ILE A 92 -5.34 2.14 -15.95
N PRO A 93 -6.55 2.67 -16.25
CA PRO A 93 -7.67 2.70 -15.30
C PRO A 93 -8.15 1.30 -14.89
N SER A 94 -8.26 0.37 -15.84
CA SER A 94 -8.69 -1.00 -15.55
C SER A 94 -7.71 -1.71 -14.61
N TYR A 95 -6.42 -1.57 -14.85
CA TYR A 95 -5.39 -2.17 -13.97
C TYR A 95 -5.48 -1.57 -12.56
N SER A 96 -5.69 -0.27 -12.44
CA SER A 96 -5.82 0.42 -11.15
C SER A 96 -7.01 -0.11 -10.34
N LEU A 97 -8.20 -0.26 -10.98
CA LEU A 97 -9.38 -0.85 -10.35
C LEU A 97 -9.18 -2.31 -9.96
N MET A 98 -8.60 -3.11 -10.86
CA MET A 98 -8.38 -4.54 -10.61
C MET A 98 -7.40 -4.75 -9.46
N THR A 99 -6.27 -4.05 -9.46
CA THR A 99 -5.23 -4.25 -8.45
C THR A 99 -5.64 -3.73 -7.09
N THR A 100 -6.47 -2.69 -7.01
CA THR A 100 -6.92 -2.10 -5.73
C THR A 100 -8.25 -2.71 -5.27
N SER A 101 -9.32 -2.55 -6.02
CA SER A 101 -10.66 -2.92 -5.54
C SER A 101 -10.99 -4.39 -5.73
N HIS A 102 -10.70 -4.97 -6.90
CA HIS A 102 -11.01 -6.37 -7.16
C HIS A 102 -10.13 -7.31 -6.33
N SER A 103 -8.84 -6.98 -6.16
CA SER A 103 -7.95 -7.76 -5.31
C SER A 103 -8.42 -7.79 -3.85
N LEU A 104 -9.02 -6.68 -3.35
CA LEU A 104 -9.60 -6.64 -2.01
C LEU A 104 -10.70 -7.70 -1.85
N ILE A 105 -11.63 -7.82 -2.82
CA ILE A 105 -12.67 -8.85 -2.77
C ILE A 105 -12.04 -10.24 -2.66
N ASN A 106 -11.02 -10.53 -3.47
CA ASN A 106 -10.31 -11.81 -3.46
C ASN A 106 -9.68 -12.12 -2.08
N ILE A 107 -9.09 -11.12 -1.44
CA ILE A 107 -8.53 -11.26 -0.10
C ILE A 107 -9.63 -11.51 0.91
N LEU A 108 -10.71 -10.71 0.90
CA LEU A 108 -11.80 -10.81 1.87
C LEU A 108 -12.56 -12.16 1.74
N GLU A 109 -12.81 -12.64 0.52
CA GLU A 109 -13.38 -13.97 0.30
C GLU A 109 -12.45 -15.08 0.80
N SER A 110 -11.13 -14.93 0.61
CA SER A 110 -10.15 -15.88 1.13
C SER A 110 -10.11 -15.89 2.66
N ILE A 111 -10.19 -14.74 3.32
CA ILE A 111 -10.29 -14.62 4.78
C ILE A 111 -11.59 -15.25 5.27
N LYS A 112 -12.72 -14.92 4.65
CA LYS A 112 -14.04 -15.43 4.99
C LYS A 112 -14.11 -16.94 4.95
N SER A 113 -13.50 -17.55 3.94
CA SER A 113 -13.48 -19.01 3.77
C SER A 113 -12.44 -19.72 4.64
N THR A 114 -11.38 -19.05 5.06
CA THR A 114 -10.30 -19.65 5.86
C THR A 114 -10.52 -19.48 7.35
N ASN A 115 -10.59 -18.24 7.83
CA ASN A 115 -10.80 -17.92 9.24
C ASN A 115 -11.23 -16.45 9.40
N LYS A 116 -12.48 -16.22 9.79
CA LYS A 116 -13.04 -14.88 10.01
C LYS A 116 -12.37 -14.11 11.16
N ASN A 117 -11.59 -14.76 12.00
CA ASN A 117 -10.83 -14.11 13.07
C ASN A 117 -9.53 -13.46 12.62
N ILE A 118 -9.09 -13.67 11.38
CA ILE A 118 -7.94 -12.97 10.81
C ILE A 118 -8.22 -11.47 10.84
N LYS A 119 -7.33 -10.70 11.45
CA LYS A 119 -7.40 -9.24 11.40
C LYS A 119 -6.82 -8.76 10.08
N TYR A 120 -7.59 -7.99 9.34
CA TYR A 120 -7.18 -7.44 8.05
C TYR A 120 -7.07 -5.93 8.11
N PHE A 121 -5.90 -5.40 7.82
CA PHE A 121 -5.63 -3.98 7.71
C PHE A 121 -5.57 -3.55 6.25
N HIS A 122 -6.32 -2.49 5.89
CA HIS A 122 -6.35 -1.91 4.54
C HIS A 122 -6.20 -0.39 4.58
N PRO A 123 -5.14 0.19 4.01
CA PRO A 123 -4.96 1.63 3.92
C PRO A 123 -5.89 2.22 2.85
N LEU A 124 -6.69 3.17 3.26
CA LEU A 124 -7.43 4.07 2.40
C LEU A 124 -6.60 5.33 2.11
N SER A 125 -7.19 6.33 1.48
CA SER A 125 -6.48 7.53 1.08
C SER A 125 -7.32 8.79 1.26
N SER A 126 -6.72 9.88 1.70
CA SER A 126 -7.33 11.21 1.71
C SER A 126 -7.78 11.69 0.33
N ASN A 127 -7.24 11.11 -0.75
CA ASN A 127 -7.72 11.36 -2.11
C ASN A 127 -9.20 11.00 -2.33
N MET A 128 -9.80 10.18 -1.45
CA MET A 128 -11.25 9.89 -1.49
C MET A 128 -12.10 11.15 -1.29
N PHE A 129 -11.62 12.11 -0.51
CA PHE A 129 -12.32 13.38 -0.26
C PHE A 129 -12.31 14.31 -1.48
N GLY A 130 -11.29 14.22 -2.33
CA GLY A 130 -11.17 14.96 -3.59
C GLY A 130 -11.45 16.46 -3.44
N LYS A 131 -12.37 16.99 -4.22
CA LYS A 131 -12.81 18.41 -4.15
C LYS A 131 -13.87 18.59 -3.06
N THR A 132 -13.44 18.64 -1.81
CA THR A 132 -14.34 18.93 -0.69
C THR A 132 -14.46 20.43 -0.44
N LYS A 133 -15.60 20.87 0.13
CA LYS A 133 -15.80 22.24 0.61
C LYS A 133 -15.27 22.42 2.04
N SER A 134 -15.02 21.34 2.75
CA SER A 134 -14.47 21.38 4.11
C SER A 134 -13.00 21.78 4.10
N LYS A 135 -12.60 22.69 4.97
CA LYS A 135 -11.19 23.06 5.18
C LYS A 135 -10.41 21.95 5.89
N LEU A 136 -11.07 21.23 6.80
CA LEU A 136 -10.53 20.08 7.51
C LEU A 136 -11.36 18.86 7.12
N GLN A 137 -10.72 17.73 7.01
CA GLN A 137 -11.34 16.46 6.63
C GLN A 137 -11.25 15.50 7.81
N ASP A 138 -12.34 14.80 8.04
CA ASP A 138 -12.48 13.75 9.04
C ASP A 138 -13.27 12.57 8.47
N GLU A 139 -13.56 11.58 9.29
CA GLU A 139 -14.28 10.38 8.89
C GLU A 139 -15.72 10.64 8.46
N ASN A 140 -16.30 11.80 8.79
CA ASN A 140 -17.65 12.22 8.42
C ASN A 140 -17.69 13.04 7.13
N THR A 141 -16.51 13.42 6.63
CA THR A 141 -16.41 14.21 5.40
C THR A 141 -16.87 13.38 4.19
N SER A 142 -17.79 13.92 3.40
CA SER A 142 -18.31 13.24 2.21
C SER A 142 -17.22 13.02 1.16
N PHE A 143 -17.21 11.83 0.55
CA PHE A 143 -16.30 11.50 -0.53
C PHE A 143 -16.68 12.20 -1.83
N ASN A 144 -15.68 12.73 -2.54
CA ASN A 144 -15.83 13.32 -3.87
C ASN A 144 -14.58 13.01 -4.73
N PRO A 145 -14.30 11.72 -5.03
CA PRO A 145 -13.07 11.28 -5.66
C PRO A 145 -12.90 11.88 -7.05
N GLN A 146 -11.67 12.26 -7.41
CA GLN A 146 -11.33 12.95 -8.66
C GLN A 146 -10.39 12.11 -9.56
N SER A 147 -10.18 10.83 -9.26
CA SER A 147 -9.35 9.92 -10.06
C SER A 147 -9.84 8.48 -9.92
N VAL A 148 -9.46 7.61 -10.86
CA VAL A 148 -9.77 6.18 -10.77
C VAL A 148 -9.15 5.56 -9.52
N TYR A 149 -7.96 5.98 -9.13
CA TYR A 149 -7.34 5.60 -7.86
C TYR A 149 -8.24 5.95 -6.66
N ALA A 150 -8.71 7.19 -6.58
CA ALA A 150 -9.56 7.64 -5.49
C ALA A 150 -10.91 6.90 -5.47
N ILE A 151 -11.51 6.66 -6.65
CA ILE A 151 -12.73 5.84 -6.79
C ILE A 151 -12.48 4.42 -6.28
N SER A 152 -11.34 3.81 -6.62
CA SER A 152 -10.96 2.48 -6.13
C SER A 152 -10.92 2.44 -4.61
N LYS A 153 -10.34 3.47 -3.97
CA LYS A 153 -10.27 3.56 -2.50
C LYS A 153 -11.65 3.75 -1.86
N VAL A 154 -12.55 4.53 -2.46
CA VAL A 154 -13.95 4.65 -2.01
C VAL A 154 -14.66 3.30 -2.14
N THR A 155 -14.45 2.57 -3.22
CA THR A 155 -14.96 1.20 -3.40
C THR A 155 -14.43 0.28 -2.30
N CYS A 156 -13.14 0.35 -1.98
CA CYS A 156 -12.55 -0.42 -0.88
C CYS A 156 -13.17 -0.10 0.48
N TYR A 157 -13.47 1.17 0.74
CA TYR A 157 -14.16 1.61 1.96
C TYR A 157 -15.52 0.93 2.09
N HIS A 158 -16.36 1.00 1.06
CA HIS A 158 -17.69 0.40 1.08
C HIS A 158 -17.66 -1.13 1.16
N LEU A 159 -16.76 -1.77 0.42
CA LEU A 159 -16.55 -3.22 0.50
C LEU A 159 -16.11 -3.65 1.91
N SER A 160 -15.18 -2.93 2.51
CA SER A 160 -14.71 -3.22 3.87
C SER A 160 -15.84 -3.14 4.88
N ASN A 161 -16.69 -2.10 4.79
CA ASN A 161 -17.85 -1.96 5.67
C ASN A 161 -18.84 -3.09 5.46
N LEU A 162 -19.21 -3.39 4.21
CA LEU A 162 -20.10 -4.48 3.88
C LEU A 162 -19.62 -5.82 4.47
N TYR A 163 -18.35 -6.16 4.27
CA TYR A 163 -17.80 -7.43 4.75
C TYR A 163 -17.67 -7.48 6.28
N ARG A 164 -17.45 -6.34 6.92
CA ARG A 164 -17.48 -6.23 8.39
C ARG A 164 -18.89 -6.46 8.93
N ASP A 165 -19.86 -5.76 8.36
CA ASP A 165 -21.23 -5.71 8.89
C ASP A 165 -22.01 -6.99 8.57
N VAL A 166 -21.88 -7.52 7.34
CA VAL A 166 -22.65 -8.69 6.89
C VAL A 166 -21.98 -10.02 7.26
N TYR A 167 -20.65 -10.09 7.15
CA TYR A 167 -19.93 -11.35 7.34
C TYR A 167 -19.15 -11.44 8.66
N GLY A 168 -19.08 -10.34 9.42
CA GLY A 168 -18.40 -10.27 10.73
C GLY A 168 -16.87 -10.35 10.62
N LEU A 169 -16.28 -9.90 9.49
CA LEU A 169 -14.84 -9.91 9.34
C LEU A 169 -14.19 -8.79 10.15
N LYS A 170 -12.99 -9.04 10.68
CA LYS A 170 -12.22 -8.07 11.46
C LYS A 170 -11.39 -7.20 10.53
N ILE A 171 -11.99 -6.16 9.94
CA ILE A 171 -11.35 -5.26 8.98
C ILE A 171 -11.10 -3.90 9.63
N TYR A 172 -9.88 -3.41 9.49
CA TYR A 172 -9.41 -2.12 10.01
C TYR A 172 -8.94 -1.26 8.84
N ASN A 173 -9.63 -0.16 8.60
CA ASN A 173 -9.27 0.82 7.59
C ASN A 173 -8.64 2.04 8.25
N THR A 174 -7.63 2.63 7.60
CA THR A 174 -7.06 3.93 7.97
C THR A 174 -7.07 4.84 6.75
N ILE A 175 -7.38 6.10 6.93
CA ILE A 175 -7.33 7.11 5.86
C ILE A 175 -5.98 7.80 5.96
N TYR A 176 -5.10 7.50 5.00
CA TYR A 176 -3.77 8.08 4.97
C TYR A 176 -3.76 9.38 4.16
N SER A 177 -3.10 10.40 4.71
CA SER A 177 -2.55 11.51 3.96
C SER A 177 -1.27 11.08 3.23
N ASN A 178 -0.70 11.97 2.40
CA ASN A 178 0.57 11.69 1.76
C ASN A 178 1.66 11.51 2.82
N HIS A 179 2.47 10.49 2.66
CA HIS A 179 3.57 10.20 3.60
C HIS A 179 4.79 9.73 2.83
N GLU A 180 5.92 10.19 3.27
CA GLU A 180 7.15 10.14 2.51
C GLU A 180 8.30 9.56 3.33
N SER A 181 9.29 9.02 2.64
CA SER A 181 10.52 8.53 3.26
C SER A 181 11.65 8.37 2.23
N PRO A 182 12.88 8.04 2.66
CA PRO A 182 13.94 7.64 1.73
C PRO A 182 13.60 6.45 0.83
N ARG A 183 12.59 5.64 1.18
CA ARG A 183 12.11 4.49 0.41
C ARG A 183 11.04 4.83 -0.64
N ARG A 184 10.64 6.10 -0.72
CA ARG A 184 9.66 6.55 -1.73
C ARG A 184 10.21 6.37 -3.14
N SER A 185 9.35 6.00 -4.09
CA SER A 185 9.70 5.92 -5.52
C SER A 185 10.03 7.31 -6.08
N GLU A 186 10.93 7.35 -7.07
CA GLU A 186 11.40 8.59 -7.70
C GLU A 186 10.33 9.34 -8.50
N GLU A 187 9.23 8.69 -8.82
CA GLU A 187 8.08 9.29 -9.52
C GLU A 187 7.28 10.24 -8.63
N TYR A 188 7.41 10.12 -7.31
CA TYR A 188 6.68 10.97 -6.36
C TYR A 188 7.41 12.28 -6.09
N VAL A 189 6.63 13.34 -5.87
CA VAL A 189 7.09 14.72 -5.87
C VAL A 189 8.24 14.99 -4.90
N THR A 190 8.18 14.49 -3.67
CA THR A 190 9.24 14.71 -2.67
C THR A 190 10.55 14.07 -3.08
N LYS A 191 10.53 12.81 -3.51
CA LYS A 191 11.74 12.11 -3.98
C LYS A 191 12.27 12.74 -5.27
N LYS A 192 11.37 13.14 -6.18
CA LYS A 192 11.73 13.88 -7.39
C LYS A 192 12.47 15.18 -7.06
N ILE A 193 11.93 15.98 -6.10
CA ILE A 193 12.58 17.23 -5.67
C ILE A 193 13.97 16.95 -5.13
N VAL A 194 14.09 16.08 -4.13
CA VAL A 194 15.38 15.77 -3.48
C VAL A 194 16.42 15.30 -4.50
N LYS A 195 16.04 14.41 -5.41
CA LYS A 195 16.92 13.88 -6.45
C LYS A 195 17.37 15.00 -7.40
N HIS A 196 16.42 15.75 -7.97
CA HIS A 196 16.76 16.77 -8.96
C HIS A 196 17.53 17.95 -8.36
N VAL A 197 17.23 18.37 -7.13
CA VAL A 197 18.04 19.40 -6.44
C VAL A 197 19.47 18.92 -6.23
N SER A 198 19.66 17.67 -5.82
CA SER A 198 21.00 17.08 -5.72
C SER A 198 21.72 17.06 -7.08
N GLU A 199 21.02 16.64 -8.15
CA GLU A 199 21.58 16.61 -9.52
C GLU A 199 21.96 18.03 -10.00
N ILE A 200 21.16 19.06 -9.69
CA ILE A 200 21.46 20.45 -10.00
C ILE A 200 22.69 20.92 -9.25
N PHE A 201 22.78 20.63 -7.94
CA PHE A 201 23.93 20.98 -7.12
C PHE A 201 25.24 20.39 -7.69
N TYR A 202 25.21 19.16 -8.15
CA TYR A 202 26.36 18.50 -8.80
C TYR A 202 26.49 18.81 -10.30
N LYS A 203 25.75 19.81 -10.83
CA LYS A 203 25.78 20.22 -12.25
C LYS A 203 25.44 19.11 -13.25
N LYS A 204 24.67 18.11 -12.83
CA LYS A 204 24.20 16.99 -13.67
C LYS A 204 22.86 17.28 -14.34
N ARG A 205 22.17 18.33 -13.91
CA ARG A 205 20.88 18.78 -14.40
C ARG A 205 20.80 20.31 -14.34
N LEU A 206 20.05 20.94 -15.24
CA LEU A 206 19.93 22.41 -15.30
C LEU A 206 18.73 22.95 -14.53
N LYS A 207 17.61 22.20 -14.48
CA LYS A 207 16.35 22.67 -13.89
C LYS A 207 15.54 21.54 -13.25
N LEU A 208 14.69 21.92 -12.31
CA LEU A 208 13.61 21.09 -11.75
C LEU A 208 12.28 21.56 -12.32
N GLU A 209 11.52 20.64 -12.93
CA GLU A 209 10.18 20.88 -13.41
C GLU A 209 9.16 20.23 -12.48
N LEU A 210 8.24 21.03 -11.95
CA LEU A 210 7.14 20.60 -11.10
C LEU A 210 5.81 20.97 -11.77
N GLY A 211 4.73 20.28 -11.38
CA GLY A 211 3.38 20.62 -11.71
C GLY A 211 2.86 21.81 -10.90
N ASP A 212 1.63 21.72 -10.40
CA ASP A 212 1.02 22.75 -9.56
C ASP A 212 1.75 22.86 -8.21
N ILE A 213 2.39 23.99 -7.99
CA ILE A 213 3.12 24.30 -6.73
C ILE A 213 2.25 25.04 -5.71
N SER A 214 0.99 25.36 -6.07
CA SER A 214 0.04 26.02 -5.16
C SER A 214 -0.72 25.02 -4.26
N ALA A 215 -0.63 23.73 -4.56
CA ALA A 215 -1.33 22.68 -3.83
C ALA A 215 -0.87 22.64 -2.36
N LYS A 216 -1.86 22.62 -1.45
CA LYS A 216 -1.63 22.42 -0.02
C LYS A 216 -1.86 20.96 0.30
N ILE A 217 -0.88 20.30 0.88
CA ILE A 217 -0.87 18.87 1.15
C ILE A 217 -0.42 18.64 2.59
N ASP A 218 -1.11 17.75 3.29
CA ASP A 218 -0.67 17.22 4.55
C ASP A 218 0.31 16.05 4.29
N TRP A 219 1.54 16.18 4.80
CA TRP A 219 2.59 15.16 4.64
C TRP A 219 3.02 14.59 5.98
N GLY A 220 2.98 13.25 6.06
CA GLY A 220 3.52 12.49 7.17
C GLY A 220 4.89 11.85 6.85
N TYR A 221 5.47 11.21 7.84
CA TYR A 221 6.66 10.40 7.71
C TYR A 221 6.29 8.90 7.76
N ALA A 222 6.58 8.17 6.68
CA ALA A 222 6.12 6.79 6.50
C ALA A 222 6.67 5.77 7.51
N LYS A 223 7.69 6.13 8.29
CA LYS A 223 8.26 5.24 9.30
C LYS A 223 7.55 5.35 10.66
N GLU A 224 6.81 6.43 10.88
CA GLU A 224 6.01 6.65 12.10
C GLU A 224 4.65 5.96 12.01
#